data_8c6972014b8c9023dbe5701503659001
#
_entry.id   8c6972014b8c9023dbe5701503659001
#
_cell.length_a   1.000
_cell.length_b   1.000
_cell.length_c   1.000
_cell.angle_alpha   90.00
_cell.angle_beta   90.00
_cell.angle_gamma   90.00
#
_symmetry.space_group_name_H-M   'P 1'
#
loop_
_entity.id
_entity.type
_entity.pdbx_description
1 polymer ?
#
loop_
_entity_poly.entity_id
_entity_poly.type
_entity_poly.pdbx_seq_one_letter_code
_entity_poly.pdbx_strand_id
1 'polypeptide(L)'
;MTIIAEKALYGVSVPVVGTYANTMLKLDITKHCEIPRGAKIVAANHPSTTDPFFVAQMLHQQSFIMINDVLFQVPMLGAYLRKSGHISVKEGHGQEAIDAALKHLAAGHTIVIFPEGIISPTEGGSHQAKTGVARLALESGAPVIPVGIGLIRENIYHVSSTVR
;
A
#
# COMPACT_ATOMS: atom_id res chain seq x y z
N MET A 1 3.21 -16.20 15.13
CA MET A 1 2.67 -16.78 13.89
C MET A 1 3.72 -16.57 12.80
N THR A 2 3.99 -17.57 12.01
CA THR A 2 5.26 -17.73 11.28
C THR A 2 5.28 -16.91 9.98
N ILE A 3 6.39 -16.23 9.69
CA ILE A 3 6.76 -15.55 8.41
C ILE A 3 6.39 -16.40 7.17
N ILE A 4 6.38 -17.72 7.32
CA ILE A 4 5.97 -18.67 6.26
C ILE A 4 4.49 -18.53 5.91
N ALA A 5 3.59 -18.33 6.88
CA ALA A 5 2.16 -18.19 6.64
C ALA A 5 1.82 -16.86 5.95
N GLU A 6 2.52 -15.79 6.31
CA GLU A 6 2.35 -14.48 5.67
C GLU A 6 2.80 -14.50 4.21
N LYS A 7 3.97 -15.12 3.94
CA LYS A 7 4.48 -15.30 2.57
C LYS A 7 3.56 -16.19 1.72
N ALA A 8 3.01 -17.26 2.29
CA ALA A 8 2.08 -18.14 1.59
C ALA A 8 0.77 -17.41 1.25
N LEU A 9 0.21 -16.64 2.20
CA LEU A 9 -1.00 -15.85 1.96
C LEU A 9 -0.78 -14.78 0.88
N TYR A 10 0.34 -14.08 0.94
CA TYR A 10 0.73 -13.12 -0.08
C TYR A 10 0.90 -13.77 -1.45
N GLY A 11 1.57 -14.94 -1.49
CA GLY A 11 1.81 -15.71 -2.72
C GLY A 11 0.53 -16.21 -3.41
N VAL A 12 -0.57 -16.37 -2.66
CA VAL A 12 -1.88 -16.76 -3.22
C VAL A 12 -2.73 -15.54 -3.56
N SER A 13 -2.77 -14.55 -2.67
CA SER A 13 -3.65 -13.39 -2.85
C SER A 13 -3.22 -12.50 -4.01
N VAL A 14 -1.93 -12.26 -4.20
CA VAL A 14 -1.44 -11.38 -5.27
C VAL A 14 -1.76 -11.92 -6.67
N PRO A 15 -1.54 -13.20 -7.02
CA PRO A 15 -1.97 -13.75 -8.32
C PRO A 15 -3.49 -13.72 -8.54
N VAL A 16 -4.28 -14.05 -7.51
CA VAL A 16 -5.75 -14.03 -7.62
C VAL A 16 -6.26 -12.62 -7.90
N VAL A 17 -5.78 -11.66 -7.11
CA VAL A 17 -6.14 -10.25 -7.31
C VAL A 17 -5.57 -9.70 -8.61
N GLY A 18 -4.34 -10.11 -8.98
CA GLY A 18 -3.73 -9.75 -10.25
C GLY A 18 -4.52 -10.23 -11.45
N THR A 19 -5.02 -11.46 -11.41
CA THR A 19 -5.89 -12.00 -12.47
C THR A 19 -7.17 -11.19 -12.56
N TYR A 20 -7.82 -10.88 -11.44
CA TYR A 20 -9.00 -10.01 -11.42
C TYR A 20 -8.69 -8.61 -11.97
N ALA A 21 -7.61 -7.98 -11.52
CA ALA A 21 -7.20 -6.66 -11.96
C ALA A 21 -6.89 -6.63 -13.47
N ASN A 22 -6.21 -7.64 -14.00
CA ASN A 22 -5.86 -7.72 -15.42
C ASN A 22 -7.03 -8.08 -16.33
N THR A 23 -8.03 -8.82 -15.83
CA THR A 23 -9.19 -9.26 -16.63
C THR A 23 -10.35 -8.28 -16.59
N MET A 24 -10.62 -7.71 -15.41
CA MET A 24 -11.78 -6.83 -15.19
C MET A 24 -11.41 -5.33 -15.18
N LEU A 25 -10.17 -5.02 -14.79
CA LEU A 25 -9.63 -3.67 -14.74
C LEU A 25 -8.39 -3.64 -15.63
N LYS A 26 -8.42 -2.89 -16.71
CA LYS A 26 -7.26 -2.71 -17.59
C LYS A 26 -6.22 -1.86 -16.84
N LEU A 27 -5.26 -2.53 -16.20
CA LEU A 27 -4.22 -1.89 -15.41
C LEU A 27 -2.99 -1.65 -16.30
N ASP A 28 -2.65 -0.37 -16.49
CA ASP A 28 -1.43 0.06 -17.15
C ASP A 28 -0.42 0.51 -16.08
N ILE A 29 0.74 -0.12 -16.03
CA ILE A 29 1.79 0.17 -15.03
C ILE A 29 3.01 0.73 -15.73
N THR A 30 3.31 2.00 -15.49
CA THR A 30 4.54 2.65 -15.95
C THR A 30 5.51 2.83 -14.78
N LYS A 31 6.72 2.30 -14.92
CA LYS A 31 7.82 2.50 -13.97
C LYS A 31 8.84 3.45 -14.59
N HIS A 32 8.95 4.65 -14.05
CA HIS A 32 9.93 5.64 -14.50
C HIS A 32 11.34 5.41 -13.95
N CYS A 33 11.49 4.42 -13.04
CA CYS A 33 12.75 4.07 -12.42
C CYS A 33 12.68 2.63 -11.88
N GLU A 34 13.84 2.04 -11.63
CA GLU A 34 13.92 0.78 -10.91
C GLU A 34 13.52 0.97 -9.45
N ILE A 35 12.61 0.11 -8.98
CA ILE A 35 12.21 0.11 -7.58
C ILE A 35 13.30 -0.61 -6.77
N PRO A 36 14.00 0.05 -5.84
CA PRO A 36 15.09 -0.55 -5.09
C PRO A 36 14.61 -1.77 -4.29
N ARG A 37 15.51 -2.72 -4.07
CA ARG A 37 15.24 -3.85 -3.15
C ARG A 37 15.37 -3.39 -1.70
N GLY A 38 14.81 -4.17 -0.76
CA GLY A 38 14.90 -3.90 0.67
C GLY A 38 13.87 -2.88 1.18
N ALA A 39 14.18 -2.28 2.33
CA ALA A 39 13.29 -1.35 3.00
C ALA A 39 12.97 -0.12 2.15
N LYS A 40 11.70 0.21 2.03
CA LYS A 40 11.22 1.41 1.34
C LYS A 40 9.80 1.77 1.76
N ILE A 41 9.45 3.00 1.55
CA ILE A 41 8.10 3.53 1.77
C ILE A 41 7.50 3.84 0.41
N VAL A 42 6.38 3.23 0.08
CA VAL A 42 5.60 3.54 -1.14
C VAL A 42 4.45 4.42 -0.72
N ALA A 43 4.43 5.65 -1.23
CA ALA A 43 3.41 6.64 -0.95
C ALA A 43 2.56 6.87 -2.20
N ALA A 44 1.29 6.48 -2.15
CA ALA A 44 0.37 6.58 -3.28
C ALA A 44 -0.85 7.44 -2.94
N ASN A 45 -1.42 8.15 -3.94
CA ASN A 45 -2.76 8.70 -3.82
C ASN A 45 -3.80 7.57 -3.80
N HIS A 46 -5.04 7.86 -3.40
CA HIS A 46 -6.04 6.83 -3.09
C HIS A 46 -7.37 7.04 -3.83
N PRO A 47 -7.40 7.01 -5.17
CA PRO A 47 -8.63 7.25 -5.92
C PRO A 47 -9.70 6.16 -5.77
N SER A 48 -9.34 4.93 -5.36
CA SER A 48 -10.30 3.83 -5.22
C SER A 48 -9.94 2.84 -4.12
N THR A 49 -10.91 2.02 -3.70
CA THR A 49 -10.70 0.93 -2.72
C THR A 49 -9.80 -0.19 -3.23
N THR A 50 -9.55 -0.27 -4.55
CA THR A 50 -8.71 -1.29 -5.19
C THR A 50 -7.24 -0.91 -5.29
N ASP A 51 -6.86 0.32 -4.99
CA ASP A 51 -5.50 0.82 -5.14
C ASP A 51 -4.41 0.02 -4.40
N PRO A 52 -4.68 -0.52 -3.19
CA PRO A 52 -3.70 -1.37 -2.52
C PRO A 52 -3.24 -2.56 -3.37
N PHE A 53 -4.15 -3.11 -4.16
CA PHE A 53 -3.85 -4.23 -5.06
C PHE A 53 -3.03 -3.78 -6.28
N PHE A 54 -3.29 -2.59 -6.81
CA PHE A 54 -2.51 -2.03 -7.92
C PHE A 54 -1.06 -1.78 -7.50
N VAL A 55 -0.86 -1.20 -6.32
CA VAL A 55 0.47 -1.00 -5.76
C VAL A 55 1.18 -2.33 -5.52
N ALA A 56 0.49 -3.35 -5.00
CA ALA A 56 1.05 -4.67 -4.79
C ALA A 56 1.50 -5.34 -6.11
N GLN A 57 0.72 -5.19 -7.19
CA GLN A 57 1.08 -5.68 -8.54
C GLN A 57 2.32 -4.97 -9.09
N MET A 58 2.46 -3.68 -8.89
CA MET A 58 3.60 -2.90 -9.32
C MET A 58 4.90 -3.33 -8.63
N LEU A 59 4.82 -3.71 -7.34
CA LEU A 59 6.00 -3.92 -6.50
C LEU A 59 6.71 -5.25 -6.73
N HIS A 60 6.01 -6.31 -7.14
CA HIS A 60 6.53 -7.67 -7.28
C HIS A 60 7.26 -8.23 -6.03
N GLN A 61 6.96 -7.69 -4.86
CA GLN A 61 7.53 -8.11 -3.57
C GLN A 61 6.50 -7.92 -2.46
N GLN A 62 6.67 -8.69 -1.38
CA GLN A 62 5.80 -8.57 -0.21
C GLN A 62 5.86 -7.14 0.35
N SER A 63 4.68 -6.56 0.57
CA SER A 63 4.51 -5.24 1.15
C SER A 63 3.47 -5.27 2.26
N PHE A 64 3.65 -4.40 3.24
CA PHE A 64 2.77 -4.23 4.38
C PHE A 64 2.06 -2.90 4.27
N ILE A 65 0.74 -2.92 4.27
CA ILE A 65 -0.09 -1.76 3.98
C ILE A 65 -0.61 -1.18 5.29
N MET A 66 -0.55 0.13 5.43
CA MET A 66 -1.20 0.85 6.52
C MET A 66 -2.68 1.07 6.17
N ILE A 67 -3.58 0.45 6.91
CA ILE A 67 -5.01 0.34 6.60
C ILE A 67 -5.84 0.83 7.79
N ASN A 68 -6.93 1.53 7.51
CA ASN A 68 -7.87 1.99 8.52
C ASN A 68 -8.38 0.81 9.38
N ASP A 69 -8.39 1.00 10.70
CA ASP A 69 -8.79 -0.02 11.71
C ASP A 69 -10.18 -0.61 11.47
N VAL A 70 -11.10 0.16 10.93
CA VAL A 70 -12.46 -0.30 10.61
C VAL A 70 -12.46 -1.55 9.73
N LEU A 71 -11.53 -1.67 8.78
CA LEU A 71 -11.43 -2.84 7.90
C LEU A 71 -10.95 -4.09 8.64
N PHE A 72 -10.21 -3.93 9.73
CA PHE A 72 -9.80 -5.05 10.58
C PHE A 72 -10.95 -5.62 11.43
N GLN A 73 -12.06 -4.89 11.55
CA GLN A 73 -13.25 -5.34 12.27
C GLN A 73 -14.22 -6.13 11.37
N VAL A 74 -14.05 -6.05 10.04
CA VAL A 74 -14.88 -6.81 9.09
C VAL A 74 -14.57 -8.31 9.20
N PRO A 75 -15.58 -9.18 9.42
CA PRO A 75 -15.38 -10.63 9.46
C PRO A 75 -14.63 -11.15 8.22
N MET A 76 -13.81 -12.16 8.37
CA MET A 76 -12.95 -12.76 7.36
C MET A 76 -11.88 -11.80 6.81
N LEU A 77 -12.23 -10.58 6.36
CA LEU A 77 -11.27 -9.58 5.88
C LEU A 77 -10.30 -9.17 6.98
N GLY A 78 -10.79 -8.81 8.15
CA GLY A 78 -9.93 -8.44 9.28
C GLY A 78 -9.03 -9.58 9.74
N ALA A 79 -9.51 -10.83 9.69
CA ALA A 79 -8.67 -11.99 9.96
C ALA A 79 -7.57 -12.15 8.91
N TYR A 80 -7.89 -11.94 7.64
CA TYR A 80 -6.94 -11.94 6.52
C TYR A 80 -5.89 -10.83 6.70
N LEU A 81 -6.31 -9.59 6.94
CA LEU A 81 -5.41 -8.44 7.11
C LEU A 81 -4.42 -8.65 8.26
N ARG A 82 -4.89 -9.15 9.41
CA ARG A 82 -4.04 -9.50 10.56
C ARG A 82 -3.06 -10.63 10.22
N LYS A 83 -3.53 -11.69 9.56
CA LYS A 83 -2.69 -12.82 9.17
C LYS A 83 -1.65 -12.44 8.11
N SER A 84 -1.94 -11.48 7.26
CA SER A 84 -1.03 -10.95 6.24
C SER A 84 -0.03 -9.94 6.81
N GLY A 85 -0.13 -9.58 8.10
CA GLY A 85 0.78 -8.64 8.76
C GLY A 85 0.52 -7.18 8.41
N HIS A 86 -0.62 -6.84 7.80
CA HIS A 86 -0.95 -5.44 7.50
C HIS A 86 -1.12 -4.63 8.79
N ILE A 87 -0.85 -3.33 8.72
CA ILE A 87 -0.77 -2.44 9.87
C ILE A 87 -2.10 -1.70 10.03
N SER A 88 -2.75 -1.89 11.18
CA SER A 88 -3.97 -1.17 11.54
C SER A 88 -3.64 0.28 11.92
N VAL A 89 -4.36 1.24 11.34
CA VAL A 89 -4.28 2.65 11.67
C VAL A 89 -5.58 3.09 12.33
N LYS A 90 -5.54 3.20 13.66
CA LYS A 90 -6.68 3.64 14.46
C LYS A 90 -6.62 5.15 14.64
N GLU A 91 -7.76 5.81 14.54
CA GLU A 91 -7.87 7.25 14.80
C GLU A 91 -7.43 7.58 16.24
N GLY A 92 -6.65 8.64 16.39
CA GLY A 92 -6.06 9.02 17.68
C GLY A 92 -4.83 8.18 18.11
N HIS A 93 -4.55 7.06 17.46
CA HIS A 93 -3.45 6.13 17.79
C HIS A 93 -2.41 6.00 16.67
N GLY A 94 -2.20 7.07 15.91
CA GLY A 94 -1.28 7.06 14.76
C GLY A 94 0.16 6.69 15.12
N GLN A 95 0.61 6.95 16.36
CA GLN A 95 1.95 6.59 16.82
C GLN A 95 2.18 5.08 16.79
N GLU A 96 1.23 4.28 17.27
CA GLU A 96 1.33 2.83 17.28
C GLU A 96 1.51 2.25 15.87
N ALA A 97 0.80 2.83 14.89
CA ALA A 97 0.92 2.44 13.49
C ALA A 97 2.29 2.83 12.90
N ILE A 98 2.84 4.00 13.26
CA ILE A 98 4.19 4.41 12.89
C ILE A 98 5.22 3.44 13.48
N ASP A 99 5.13 3.12 14.77
CA ASP A 99 6.06 2.20 15.44
C ASP A 99 6.04 0.80 14.82
N ALA A 100 4.85 0.32 14.44
CA ALA A 100 4.70 -0.95 13.73
C ALA A 100 5.34 -0.90 12.34
N ALA A 101 5.13 0.19 11.59
CA ALA A 101 5.73 0.38 10.27
C ALA A 101 7.26 0.48 10.35
N LEU A 102 7.81 1.17 11.34
CA LEU A 102 9.25 1.26 11.56
C LEU A 102 9.90 -0.11 11.84
N LYS A 103 9.22 -0.99 12.58
CA LYS A 103 9.70 -2.37 12.79
C LYS A 103 9.78 -3.15 11.48
N HIS A 104 8.79 -3.00 10.60
CA HIS A 104 8.84 -3.59 9.27
C HIS A 104 9.96 -3.03 8.42
N LEU A 105 10.17 -1.71 8.42
CA LEU A 105 11.27 -1.07 7.68
C LEU A 105 12.63 -1.54 8.20
N ALA A 106 12.81 -1.62 9.52
CA ALA A 106 14.05 -2.15 10.13
C ALA A 106 14.31 -3.61 9.74
N ALA A 107 13.28 -4.40 9.47
CA ALA A 107 13.38 -5.77 8.96
C ALA A 107 13.59 -5.86 7.43
N GLY A 108 13.77 -4.74 6.74
CA GLY A 108 14.00 -4.69 5.29
C GLY A 108 12.73 -4.79 4.45
N HIS A 109 11.55 -4.60 5.05
CA HIS A 109 10.28 -4.73 4.36
C HIS A 109 9.83 -3.43 3.69
N THR A 110 8.88 -3.55 2.76
CA THR A 110 8.22 -2.43 2.10
C THR A 110 6.96 -2.05 2.84
N ILE A 111 6.82 -0.75 3.13
CA ILE A 111 5.59 -0.18 3.67
C ILE A 111 4.84 0.55 2.55
N VAL A 112 3.54 0.30 2.43
CA VAL A 112 2.64 1.06 1.56
C VAL A 112 1.76 1.95 2.43
N ILE A 113 1.73 3.22 2.10
CA ILE A 113 0.92 4.22 2.80
C ILE A 113 0.19 5.10 1.79
N PHE A 114 -1.07 5.40 2.09
CA PHE A 114 -1.89 6.37 1.39
C PHE A 114 -1.96 7.63 2.26
N PRO A 115 -1.19 8.69 1.94
CA PRO A 115 -1.01 9.83 2.86
C PRO A 115 -2.30 10.59 3.16
N GLU A 116 -3.27 10.54 2.27
CA GLU A 116 -4.58 11.15 2.45
C GLU A 116 -5.37 10.52 3.62
N GLY A 117 -5.17 9.20 3.83
CA GLY A 117 -5.86 8.43 4.88
C GLY A 117 -7.34 8.16 4.61
N ILE A 118 -7.86 8.66 3.50
CA ILE A 118 -9.21 8.45 2.96
C ILE A 118 -9.12 8.39 1.43
N ILE A 119 -10.18 7.90 0.78
CA ILE A 119 -10.27 7.88 -0.69
C ILE A 119 -10.30 9.31 -1.23
N SER A 120 -9.52 9.57 -2.29
CA SER A 120 -9.46 10.86 -2.97
C SER A 120 -10.84 11.28 -3.51
N PRO A 121 -11.11 12.58 -3.68
CA PRO A 121 -12.40 13.05 -4.20
C PRO A 121 -12.67 12.51 -5.61
N THR A 122 -13.91 12.12 -5.89
CA THR A 122 -14.35 11.60 -7.20
C THR A 122 -14.24 12.62 -8.34
N GLU A 123 -14.28 13.90 -8.02
CA GLU A 123 -14.16 15.01 -8.99
C GLU A 123 -12.70 15.30 -9.39
N GLY A 124 -11.76 14.48 -8.89
CA GLY A 124 -10.32 14.65 -9.11
C GLY A 124 -9.66 15.46 -7.99
N GLY A 125 -8.32 15.46 -8.02
CA GLY A 125 -7.50 16.05 -6.95
C GLY A 125 -7.13 15.05 -5.85
N SER A 126 -6.65 15.57 -4.73
CA SER A 126 -6.26 14.78 -3.56
C SER A 126 -6.60 15.53 -2.28
N HIS A 127 -6.84 14.81 -1.20
CA HIS A 127 -6.93 15.41 0.13
C HIS A 127 -5.55 15.83 0.64
N GLN A 128 -5.54 16.71 1.63
CA GLN A 128 -4.30 17.11 2.27
C GLN A 128 -3.58 15.89 2.87
N ALA A 129 -2.33 15.70 2.46
CA ALA A 129 -1.51 14.61 2.97
C ALA A 129 -1.21 14.77 4.46
N LYS A 130 -1.35 13.68 5.21
CA LYS A 130 -0.95 13.59 6.62
C LYS A 130 0.56 13.40 6.74
N THR A 131 1.12 13.70 7.89
CA THR A 131 2.58 13.67 8.15
C THR A 131 3.21 12.29 8.26
N GLY A 132 2.42 11.21 8.17
CA GLY A 132 2.89 9.83 8.37
C GLY A 132 4.06 9.43 7.47
N VAL A 133 4.02 9.80 6.19
CA VAL A 133 5.13 9.52 5.24
C VAL A 133 6.41 10.21 5.66
N ALA A 134 6.33 11.50 5.98
CA ALA A 134 7.49 12.29 6.38
C ALA A 134 8.12 11.73 7.67
N ARG A 135 7.30 11.36 8.64
CA ARG A 135 7.76 10.74 9.89
C ARG A 135 8.47 9.42 9.63
N LEU A 136 7.85 8.52 8.87
CA LEU A 136 8.48 7.24 8.52
C LEU A 136 9.81 7.43 7.79
N ALA A 137 9.87 8.36 6.84
CA ALA A 137 11.09 8.62 6.08
C ALA A 137 12.21 9.17 6.98
N LEU A 138 11.91 10.15 7.83
CA LEU A 138 12.90 10.77 8.71
C LEU A 138 13.40 9.80 9.80
N GLU A 139 12.51 9.00 10.37
CA GLU A 139 12.84 8.09 11.46
C GLU A 139 13.54 6.81 10.97
N SER A 140 13.22 6.32 9.76
CA SER A 140 13.81 5.08 9.23
C SER A 140 14.99 5.31 8.29
N GLY A 141 15.12 6.49 7.66
CA GLY A 141 16.05 6.72 6.56
C GLY A 141 15.72 5.95 5.27
N ALA A 142 14.58 5.24 5.22
CA ALA A 142 14.18 4.47 4.06
C ALA A 142 13.76 5.38 2.89
N PRO A 143 14.09 5.02 1.63
CA PRO A 143 13.69 5.79 0.48
C PRO A 143 12.17 5.82 0.32
N VAL A 144 11.64 6.98 -0.09
CA VAL A 144 10.23 7.16 -0.41
C VAL A 144 10.04 7.05 -1.91
N ILE A 145 9.11 6.19 -2.34
CA ILE A 145 8.72 6.01 -3.73
C ILE A 145 7.32 6.57 -3.91
N PRO A 146 7.17 7.76 -4.50
CA PRO A 146 5.87 8.28 -4.83
C PRO A 146 5.25 7.48 -5.98
N VAL A 147 3.96 7.17 -5.84
CA VAL A 147 3.17 6.45 -6.84
C VAL A 147 1.93 7.26 -7.16
N GLY A 148 1.71 7.54 -8.44
CA GLY A 148 0.48 8.13 -8.94
C GLY A 148 -0.46 7.05 -9.48
N ILE A 149 -1.70 7.06 -9.02
CA ILE A 149 -2.77 6.22 -9.52
C ILE A 149 -3.80 7.13 -10.17
N GLY A 150 -4.09 6.91 -11.44
CA GLY A 150 -5.09 7.67 -12.19
C GLY A 150 -6.09 6.74 -12.87
N LEU A 151 -7.35 7.15 -12.90
CA LEU A 151 -8.39 6.54 -13.71
C LEU A 151 -8.40 7.25 -15.07
N ILE A 152 -8.04 6.53 -16.15
CA ILE A 152 -7.99 7.11 -17.50
C ILE A 152 -9.38 7.11 -18.14
N ARG A 153 -10.12 6.01 -17.98
CA ARG A 153 -11.50 5.78 -18.43
C ARG A 153 -12.16 4.78 -17.52
N GLU A 154 -13.46 4.52 -17.72
CA GLU A 154 -14.14 3.43 -16.98
C GLU A 154 -13.31 2.15 -17.01
N ASN A 155 -12.92 1.68 -15.82
CA ASN A 155 -12.12 0.47 -15.59
C ASN A 155 -10.69 0.47 -16.17
N ILE A 156 -10.13 1.63 -16.59
CA ILE A 156 -8.73 1.72 -17.03
C ILE A 156 -7.95 2.54 -15.99
N TYR A 157 -7.05 1.90 -15.28
CA TYR A 157 -6.21 2.51 -14.26
C TYR A 157 -4.77 2.63 -14.73
N HIS A 158 -4.17 3.80 -14.58
CA HIS A 158 -2.76 4.04 -14.80
C HIS A 158 -2.05 4.19 -13.45
N VAL A 159 -1.01 3.39 -13.24
CA VAL A 159 -0.18 3.44 -12.04
C VAL A 159 1.25 3.80 -12.45
N SER A 160 1.78 4.86 -11.91
CA SER A 160 3.14 5.32 -12.21
C SER A 160 3.97 5.53 -10.95
N SER A 161 5.24 5.20 -11.02
CA SER A 161 6.20 5.42 -9.93
C SER A 161 7.38 6.26 -10.40
N THR A 162 7.81 7.17 -9.55
CA THR A 162 9.03 7.97 -9.76
C THR A 162 9.85 7.92 -8.49
N VAL A 163 11.16 7.69 -8.59
CA VAL A 163 12.12 7.90 -7.47
C VAL A 163 12.76 9.26 -7.65
N ARG A 164 12.71 10.07 -6.62
CA ARG A 164 13.50 11.31 -6.52
C ARG A 164 14.53 11.18 -5.43
#